data_a2dd3871bbbb017d3fe72df814627177
#
_entry.id   a2dd3871bbbb017d3fe72df814627177
#
_cell.length_a   1.000
_cell.length_b   1.000
_cell.length_c   1.000
_cell.angle_alpha   90.00
_cell.angle_beta   90.00
_cell.angle_gamma   90.00
#
_symmetry.space_group_name_H-M   'P 1'
#
loop_
_entity.id
_entity.type
_entity.pdbx_description
1 polymer ?
#
loop_
_entity_poly.entity_id
_entity_poly.type
_entity_poly.pdbx_seq_one_letter_code
_entity_poly.pdbx_strand_id
1 'polypeptide(L)'
;MNCVDLAERDTLEHTATLLWDVTGVDPFAPDNCPQVSDEMRAIAEAARRAQPIDRTVAVLALAASADPGAFTRAPDGRAMVGGRILRLLVATMLNAAPSAHLLHEQVARVWTSDNEHAPDLIRRALVLLAEHELNASTFTARCAASTGVAPVVRERVALGERFAGFGHGVYRKGDPRAISLLEALTRAGAPRKFTREVPERIAEATGEFVNIDYALAVLVHALRMPAGSELALFAMARSVGWIAHASEQLQLGKLIRPRARYVGPAPGRAGATNSL
;
A
#
# COMPACT_ATOMS: atom_id res chain seq x y z
N MET A 1 -5.88 -10.17 -16.37
CA MET A 1 -5.58 -8.78 -16.79
C MET A 1 -4.25 -8.40 -16.15
N ASN A 2 -3.34 -7.71 -16.85
CA ASN A 2 -2.03 -7.34 -16.32
C ASN A 2 -2.14 -5.99 -15.57
N CYS A 3 -1.59 -5.88 -14.36
CA CYS A 3 -1.63 -4.64 -13.57
C CYS A 3 -0.92 -3.45 -14.25
N VAL A 4 0.09 -3.72 -15.09
CA VAL A 4 0.77 -2.67 -15.87
C VAL A 4 -0.17 -2.06 -16.91
N ASP A 5 -0.97 -2.90 -17.60
CA ASP A 5 -1.95 -2.43 -18.59
C ASP A 5 -3.09 -1.64 -17.91
N LEU A 6 -3.53 -2.09 -16.73
CA LEU A 6 -4.50 -1.35 -15.90
C LEU A 6 -3.95 0.02 -15.51
N ALA A 7 -2.70 0.10 -15.05
CA ALA A 7 -2.08 1.35 -14.62
C ALA A 7 -1.97 2.41 -15.73
N GLU A 8 -2.11 2.03 -17.01
CA GLU A 8 -2.13 2.99 -18.11
C GLU A 8 -3.42 3.83 -18.16
N ARG A 9 -4.56 3.29 -17.71
CA ARG A 9 -5.89 3.89 -17.94
C ARG A 9 -6.82 3.90 -16.74
N ASP A 10 -6.66 2.93 -15.82
CA ASP A 10 -7.62 2.68 -14.77
C ASP A 10 -7.29 3.41 -13.47
N THR A 11 -8.29 3.54 -12.62
CA THR A 11 -8.17 4.10 -11.27
C THR A 11 -8.07 2.98 -10.23
N LEU A 12 -7.71 3.32 -9.00
CA LEU A 12 -7.73 2.38 -7.89
C LEU A 12 -9.14 1.87 -7.61
N GLU A 13 -10.15 2.74 -7.75
CA GLU A 13 -11.56 2.43 -7.58
C GLU A 13 -12.01 1.37 -8.60
N HIS A 14 -11.69 1.55 -9.87
CA HIS A 14 -12.02 0.56 -10.90
C HIS A 14 -11.25 -0.74 -10.67
N THR A 15 -9.97 -0.67 -10.32
CA THR A 15 -9.18 -1.85 -9.94
C THR A 15 -9.81 -2.59 -8.75
N ALA A 16 -10.34 -1.87 -7.78
CA ALA A 16 -11.04 -2.46 -6.64
C ALA A 16 -12.31 -3.20 -7.06
N THR A 17 -13.14 -2.61 -7.92
CA THR A 17 -14.36 -3.28 -8.43
C THR A 17 -14.04 -4.56 -9.19
N LEU A 18 -12.96 -4.57 -9.98
CA LEU A 18 -12.49 -5.77 -10.67
C LEU A 18 -12.01 -6.85 -9.70
N LEU A 19 -11.18 -6.51 -8.71
CA LEU A 19 -10.64 -7.46 -7.74
C LEU A 19 -11.69 -8.01 -6.77
N TRP A 20 -12.75 -7.23 -6.50
CA TRP A 20 -13.84 -7.64 -5.62
C TRP A 20 -14.97 -8.37 -6.36
N ASP A 21 -14.84 -8.53 -7.68
CA ASP A 21 -15.84 -9.17 -8.57
C ASP A 21 -17.25 -8.56 -8.41
N VAL A 22 -17.31 -7.22 -8.46
CA VAL A 22 -18.54 -6.46 -8.23
C VAL A 22 -19.28 -6.27 -9.54
N THR A 23 -20.56 -6.66 -9.57
CA THR A 23 -21.41 -6.57 -10.78
C THR A 23 -22.71 -5.80 -10.59
N GLY A 24 -23.19 -5.69 -9.35
CA GLY A 24 -24.54 -5.17 -9.07
C GLY A 24 -24.60 -3.80 -8.41
N VAL A 25 -23.48 -3.29 -7.87
CA VAL A 25 -23.42 -2.04 -7.11
C VAL A 25 -22.16 -1.26 -7.47
N ASP A 26 -22.15 0.03 -7.21
CA ASP A 26 -20.94 0.87 -7.27
C ASP A 26 -20.43 1.15 -5.85
N PRO A 27 -19.32 0.50 -5.39
CA PRO A 27 -18.75 0.73 -4.08
C PRO A 27 -18.27 2.17 -3.86
N PHE A 28 -18.05 2.90 -4.95
CA PHE A 28 -17.56 4.27 -4.95
C PHE A 28 -18.63 5.29 -5.40
N ALA A 29 -19.90 4.90 -5.38
CA ALA A 29 -21.00 5.85 -5.61
C ALA A 29 -20.93 7.01 -4.59
N PRO A 30 -21.33 8.24 -4.99
CA PRO A 30 -21.25 9.42 -4.10
C PRO A 30 -21.99 9.27 -2.78
N ASP A 31 -23.10 8.55 -2.76
CA ASP A 31 -23.92 8.27 -1.58
C ASP A 31 -23.32 7.21 -0.66
N ASN A 32 -22.34 6.44 -1.13
CA ASN A 32 -21.58 5.49 -0.30
C ASN A 32 -20.36 6.13 0.38
N CYS A 33 -20.44 7.42 0.72
CA CYS A 33 -19.38 8.10 1.47
C CYS A 33 -19.52 7.78 2.97
N PRO A 34 -18.42 7.42 3.69
CA PRO A 34 -18.50 7.04 5.09
C PRO A 34 -18.91 8.23 5.96
N GLN A 35 -19.77 7.97 6.93
CA GLN A 35 -20.08 8.93 7.98
C GLN A 35 -18.95 8.95 9.01
N VAL A 36 -18.55 10.13 9.44
CA VAL A 36 -17.50 10.31 10.46
C VAL A 36 -18.16 10.80 11.74
N SER A 37 -18.11 9.99 12.81
CA SER A 37 -18.65 10.37 14.11
C SER A 37 -17.81 11.47 14.82
N ASP A 38 -18.36 12.05 15.88
CA ASP A 38 -17.65 13.03 16.68
C ASP A 38 -16.42 12.44 17.36
N GLU A 39 -16.52 11.17 17.80
CA GLU A 39 -15.42 10.43 18.41
C GLU A 39 -14.30 10.18 17.40
N MET A 40 -14.63 9.79 16.16
CA MET A 40 -13.63 9.63 15.09
C MET A 40 -12.92 10.94 14.78
N ARG A 41 -13.67 12.08 14.74
CA ARG A 41 -13.08 13.41 14.56
C ARG A 41 -12.17 13.79 15.70
N ALA A 42 -12.57 13.55 16.94
CA ALA A 42 -11.78 13.84 18.12
C ALA A 42 -10.45 13.05 18.13
N ILE A 43 -10.50 11.76 17.78
CA ILE A 43 -9.28 10.93 17.68
C ILE A 43 -8.40 11.38 16.52
N ALA A 44 -8.96 11.67 15.35
CA ALA A 44 -8.19 12.16 14.21
C ALA A 44 -7.46 13.47 14.54
N GLU A 45 -8.12 14.39 15.26
CA GLU A 45 -7.51 15.66 15.69
C GLU A 45 -6.44 15.43 16.77
N ALA A 46 -6.69 14.58 17.76
CA ALA A 46 -5.69 14.22 18.78
C ALA A 46 -4.43 13.59 18.17
N ALA A 47 -4.61 12.76 17.13
CA ALA A 47 -3.54 12.10 16.39
C ALA A 47 -3.00 12.92 15.19
N ARG A 48 -3.35 14.19 15.05
CA ARG A 48 -3.03 15.02 13.88
C ARG A 48 -1.54 15.08 13.55
N ARG A 49 -0.68 15.05 14.59
CA ARG A 49 0.79 15.08 14.45
C ARG A 49 1.43 13.70 14.34
N ALA A 50 0.66 12.62 14.52
CA ALA A 50 1.15 11.25 14.34
C ALA A 50 1.42 10.94 12.87
N GLN A 51 2.16 9.86 12.62
CA GLN A 51 2.33 9.35 11.26
C GLN A 51 0.95 9.03 10.63
N PRO A 52 0.78 9.24 9.32
CA PRO A 52 -0.50 9.01 8.65
C PRO A 52 -1.09 7.63 8.95
N ILE A 53 -0.26 6.58 8.98
CA ILE A 53 -0.71 5.21 9.23
C ILE A 53 -1.23 5.03 10.67
N ASP A 54 -0.55 5.58 11.67
CA ASP A 54 -0.93 5.44 13.09
C ASP A 54 -2.29 6.12 13.35
N ARG A 55 -2.48 7.31 12.81
CA ARG A 55 -3.76 8.04 12.87
C ARG A 55 -4.87 7.22 12.23
N THR A 56 -4.61 6.64 11.06
CA THR A 56 -5.59 5.85 10.32
C THR A 56 -6.01 4.60 11.10
N VAL A 57 -5.07 3.88 11.69
CA VAL A 57 -5.38 2.70 12.51
C VAL A 57 -6.29 3.07 13.68
N ALA A 58 -6.02 4.18 14.35
CA ALA A 58 -6.83 4.65 15.49
C ALA A 58 -8.28 4.98 15.08
N VAL A 59 -8.47 5.65 13.94
CA VAL A 59 -9.82 6.01 13.44
C VAL A 59 -10.57 4.80 12.90
N LEU A 60 -9.90 3.92 12.14
CA LEU A 60 -10.54 2.72 11.57
C LEU A 60 -11.04 1.75 12.64
N ALA A 61 -10.38 1.67 13.80
CA ALA A 61 -10.83 0.85 14.92
C ALA A 61 -12.23 1.26 15.43
N LEU A 62 -12.54 2.57 15.43
CA LEU A 62 -13.88 3.06 15.76
C LEU A 62 -14.88 2.87 14.63
N ALA A 63 -14.45 3.04 13.39
CA ALA A 63 -15.31 2.92 12.22
C ALA A 63 -15.95 1.53 12.11
N ALA A 64 -15.21 0.48 12.48
CA ALA A 64 -15.70 -0.90 12.43
C ALA A 64 -16.93 -1.14 13.32
N SER A 65 -17.02 -0.45 14.47
CA SER A 65 -18.17 -0.56 15.38
C SER A 65 -19.33 0.38 15.02
N ALA A 66 -19.04 1.44 14.26
CA ALA A 66 -20.02 2.45 13.88
C ALA A 66 -20.74 2.15 12.55
N ASP A 67 -20.18 1.28 11.71
CA ASP A 67 -20.78 0.92 10.42
C ASP A 67 -21.74 -0.29 10.58
N PRO A 68 -23.08 -0.11 10.42
CA PRO A 68 -24.05 -1.21 10.51
C PRO A 68 -23.79 -2.32 9.48
N GLY A 69 -23.16 -1.98 8.36
CA GLY A 69 -22.80 -2.92 7.30
C GLY A 69 -21.51 -3.71 7.54
N ALA A 70 -20.72 -3.39 8.58
CA ALA A 70 -19.39 -3.97 8.79
C ALA A 70 -19.37 -5.51 8.85
N PHE A 71 -20.46 -6.13 9.26
CA PHE A 71 -20.59 -7.59 9.41
C PHE A 71 -21.42 -8.26 8.30
N THR A 72 -21.72 -7.55 7.23
CA THR A 72 -22.49 -8.10 6.10
C THR A 72 -21.75 -9.29 5.44
N ARG A 73 -22.53 -10.32 5.08
CA ARG A 73 -22.03 -11.48 4.34
C ARG A 73 -22.39 -11.42 2.83
N ALA A 74 -23.27 -10.53 2.45
CA ALA A 74 -23.65 -10.34 1.04
C ALA A 74 -22.46 -9.78 0.24
N PRO A 75 -22.15 -10.31 -0.95
CA PRO A 75 -21.03 -9.84 -1.78
C PRO A 75 -21.09 -8.33 -2.03
N ASP A 76 -22.22 -7.83 -2.51
CA ASP A 76 -22.43 -6.41 -2.77
C ASP A 76 -22.26 -5.55 -1.50
N GLY A 77 -22.80 -6.04 -0.37
CA GLY A 77 -22.66 -5.37 0.92
C GLY A 77 -21.19 -5.26 1.34
N ARG A 78 -20.37 -6.34 1.16
CA ARG A 78 -18.94 -6.30 1.44
C ARG A 78 -18.20 -5.31 0.55
N ALA A 79 -18.54 -5.24 -0.73
CA ALA A 79 -17.95 -4.28 -1.65
C ALA A 79 -18.29 -2.84 -1.23
N MET A 80 -19.54 -2.56 -0.86
CA MET A 80 -19.96 -1.25 -0.35
C MET A 80 -19.20 -0.85 0.91
N VAL A 81 -19.01 -1.78 1.86
CA VAL A 81 -18.16 -1.57 3.05
C VAL A 81 -16.71 -1.31 2.64
N GLY A 82 -16.18 -2.07 1.68
CA GLY A 82 -14.83 -1.89 1.14
C GLY A 82 -14.60 -0.48 0.60
N GLY A 83 -15.55 0.05 -0.18
CA GLY A 83 -15.49 1.42 -0.69
C GLY A 83 -15.46 2.47 0.43
N ARG A 84 -16.29 2.29 1.47
CA ARG A 84 -16.29 3.18 2.66
C ARG A 84 -14.96 3.10 3.43
N ILE A 85 -14.42 1.89 3.62
CA ILE A 85 -13.12 1.70 4.28
C ILE A 85 -12.02 2.44 3.52
N LEU A 86 -11.92 2.28 2.20
CA LEU A 86 -10.90 2.97 1.40
C LEU A 86 -11.04 4.49 1.46
N ARG A 87 -12.24 5.03 1.34
CA ARG A 87 -12.47 6.47 1.45
C ARG A 87 -12.07 7.01 2.83
N LEU A 88 -12.45 6.31 3.90
CA LEU A 88 -12.09 6.72 5.25
C LEU A 88 -10.58 6.62 5.49
N LEU A 89 -9.95 5.55 5.01
CA LEU A 89 -8.50 5.33 5.08
C LEU A 89 -7.75 6.47 4.39
N VAL A 90 -8.09 6.80 3.15
CA VAL A 90 -7.45 7.90 2.42
C VAL A 90 -7.69 9.23 3.12
N ALA A 91 -8.92 9.53 3.50
CA ALA A 91 -9.27 10.77 4.19
C ALA A 91 -8.46 10.96 5.49
N THR A 92 -8.35 9.91 6.31
CA THR A 92 -7.58 9.97 7.54
C THR A 92 -6.07 10.09 7.30
N MET A 93 -5.53 9.42 6.30
CA MET A 93 -4.11 9.59 5.91
C MET A 93 -3.81 11.00 5.44
N LEU A 94 -4.75 11.62 4.74
CA LEU A 94 -4.62 13.01 4.26
C LEU A 94 -4.96 14.06 5.32
N ASN A 95 -5.44 13.66 6.48
CA ASN A 95 -6.01 14.55 7.50
C ASN A 95 -7.13 15.45 6.92
N ALA A 96 -8.02 14.84 6.15
CA ALA A 96 -9.13 15.48 5.45
C ALA A 96 -10.46 14.77 5.74
N ALA A 97 -11.57 15.38 5.36
CA ALA A 97 -12.88 14.72 5.38
C ALA A 97 -12.99 13.72 4.22
N PRO A 98 -13.72 12.59 4.40
CA PRO A 98 -14.05 11.69 3.29
C PRO A 98 -14.81 12.44 2.19
N SER A 99 -14.54 12.09 0.94
CA SER A 99 -15.21 12.71 -0.20
C SER A 99 -15.47 11.69 -1.33
N ALA A 100 -16.32 12.07 -2.27
CA ALA A 100 -16.65 11.26 -3.44
C ALA A 100 -15.65 11.44 -4.61
N HIS A 101 -14.68 12.35 -4.48
CA HIS A 101 -13.65 12.53 -5.51
C HIS A 101 -12.75 11.30 -5.64
N LEU A 102 -12.12 11.14 -6.81
CA LEU A 102 -11.17 10.07 -7.05
C LEU A 102 -10.01 10.11 -6.05
N LEU A 103 -9.63 8.96 -5.51
CA LEU A 103 -8.66 8.85 -4.42
C LEU A 103 -7.30 9.45 -4.78
N HIS A 104 -6.82 9.19 -6.00
CA HIS A 104 -5.55 9.74 -6.47
C HIS A 104 -5.56 11.27 -6.61
N GLU A 105 -6.70 11.86 -6.99
CA GLU A 105 -6.86 13.32 -7.06
C GLU A 105 -6.84 13.95 -5.67
N GLN A 106 -7.47 13.29 -4.69
CA GLN A 106 -7.42 13.74 -3.29
C GLN A 106 -5.99 13.74 -2.77
N VAL A 107 -5.24 12.66 -3.01
CA VAL A 107 -3.82 12.56 -2.61
C VAL A 107 -2.98 13.65 -3.29
N ALA A 108 -3.12 13.81 -4.61
CA ALA A 108 -2.38 14.82 -5.35
C ALA A 108 -2.64 16.23 -4.80
N ARG A 109 -3.90 16.59 -4.61
CA ARG A 109 -4.30 17.91 -4.09
C ARG A 109 -3.73 18.23 -2.71
N VAL A 110 -3.60 17.23 -1.84
CA VAL A 110 -3.17 17.45 -0.44
C VAL A 110 -1.65 17.34 -0.28
N TRP A 111 -1.00 16.42 -1.00
CA TRP A 111 0.41 16.10 -0.78
C TRP A 111 1.36 16.63 -1.85
N THR A 112 0.85 17.15 -2.95
CA THR A 112 1.69 17.68 -4.02
C THR A 112 1.29 19.13 -4.33
N SER A 113 2.28 20.03 -4.38
CA SER A 113 2.03 21.42 -4.73
C SER A 113 1.96 21.54 -6.25
N ASP A 114 0.83 21.89 -6.81
CA ASP A 114 0.58 22.35 -8.19
C ASP A 114 1.39 21.64 -9.32
N ASN A 115 1.69 20.36 -9.14
CA ASN A 115 2.37 19.55 -10.14
C ASN A 115 1.32 18.88 -11.04
N GLU A 116 1.23 19.33 -12.28
CA GLU A 116 0.24 18.85 -13.27
C GLU A 116 0.33 17.33 -13.57
N HIS A 117 1.49 16.73 -13.37
CA HIS A 117 1.70 15.28 -13.58
C HIS A 117 1.36 14.44 -12.34
N ALA A 118 1.22 15.06 -11.16
CA ALA A 118 1.05 14.32 -9.92
C ALA A 118 -0.21 13.44 -9.88
N PRO A 119 -1.39 13.87 -10.34
CA PRO A 119 -2.57 13.01 -10.31
C PRO A 119 -2.38 11.72 -11.11
N ASP A 120 -1.84 11.78 -12.32
CA ASP A 120 -1.62 10.58 -13.15
C ASP A 120 -0.53 9.67 -12.56
N LEU A 121 0.58 10.23 -12.08
CA LEU A 121 1.65 9.45 -11.46
C LEU A 121 1.19 8.73 -10.19
N ILE A 122 0.38 9.39 -9.35
CA ILE A 122 -0.19 8.79 -8.15
C ILE A 122 -1.22 7.73 -8.52
N ARG A 123 -2.09 7.99 -9.49
CA ARG A 123 -3.06 7.03 -10.03
C ARG A 123 -2.36 5.74 -10.46
N ARG A 124 -1.31 5.84 -11.27
CA ARG A 124 -0.49 4.70 -11.73
C ARG A 124 0.12 3.94 -10.56
N ALA A 125 0.73 4.65 -9.62
CA ALA A 125 1.35 4.02 -8.44
C ALA A 125 0.33 3.24 -7.63
N LEU A 126 -0.84 3.80 -7.35
CA LEU A 126 -1.90 3.14 -6.58
C LEU A 126 -2.38 1.85 -7.27
N VAL A 127 -2.59 1.86 -8.59
CA VAL A 127 -2.99 0.67 -9.33
C VAL A 127 -1.90 -0.41 -9.30
N LEU A 128 -0.62 -0.03 -9.52
CA LEU A 128 0.51 -0.98 -9.52
C LEU A 128 0.78 -1.61 -8.15
N LEU A 129 0.41 -0.94 -7.07
CA LEU A 129 0.63 -1.39 -5.69
C LEU A 129 -0.53 -2.24 -5.12
N ALA A 130 -1.68 -2.32 -5.79
CA ALA A 130 -2.87 -2.98 -5.26
C ALA A 130 -2.65 -4.46 -4.86
N GLU A 131 -1.69 -5.15 -5.47
CA GLU A 131 -1.37 -6.57 -5.25
C GLU A 131 0.06 -6.82 -4.72
N HIS A 132 0.70 -5.87 -4.03
CA HIS A 132 2.13 -6.00 -3.66
C HIS A 132 2.39 -6.02 -2.15
N GLU A 133 3.54 -6.66 -1.74
CA GLU A 133 4.10 -6.64 -0.38
C GLU A 133 5.33 -5.72 -0.32
N LEU A 134 5.44 -4.87 0.72
CA LEU A 134 6.38 -3.75 0.82
C LEU A 134 7.73 -4.11 1.43
N ASN A 135 8.82 -3.49 0.92
CA ASN A 135 10.14 -3.62 1.55
C ASN A 135 11.18 -2.56 1.18
N ALA A 136 10.98 -1.24 1.36
CA ALA A 136 12.08 -0.25 1.42
C ALA A 136 11.79 1.22 1.10
N SER A 137 12.48 2.17 1.77
CA SER A 137 12.50 3.58 1.35
C SER A 137 13.80 4.36 1.66
N THR A 138 14.66 3.84 2.53
CA THR A 138 15.81 4.60 3.07
C THR A 138 16.95 4.87 2.08
N PHE A 139 17.10 4.05 1.03
CA PHE A 139 18.24 4.16 0.10
C PHE A 139 18.12 5.35 -0.85
N THR A 140 16.94 5.66 -1.33
CA THR A 140 16.71 6.77 -2.28
C THR A 140 17.08 8.12 -1.67
N ALA A 141 16.78 8.32 -0.37
CA ALA A 141 17.14 9.54 0.36
C ALA A 141 18.67 9.75 0.45
N ARG A 142 19.46 8.66 0.69
CA ARG A 142 20.92 8.74 0.72
C ARG A 142 21.51 9.08 -0.66
N CYS A 143 20.97 8.51 -1.73
CA CYS A 143 21.38 8.87 -3.08
C CYS A 143 21.04 10.33 -3.43
N ALA A 144 19.95 10.87 -2.90
CA ALA A 144 19.57 12.27 -3.10
C ALA A 144 20.60 13.23 -2.48
N ALA A 145 21.09 12.92 -1.29
CA ALA A 145 22.05 13.76 -0.54
C ALA A 145 23.49 13.69 -1.07
N SER A 146 23.84 12.71 -1.91
CA SER A 146 25.22 12.52 -2.38
C SER A 146 25.51 13.26 -3.70
N THR A 147 26.77 13.68 -3.89
CA THR A 147 27.25 14.31 -5.12
C THR A 147 27.42 13.35 -6.29
N GLY A 148 27.33 12.02 -6.04
CA GLY A 148 27.41 10.99 -7.07
C GLY A 148 26.85 9.65 -6.62
N VAL A 149 26.34 8.85 -7.56
CA VAL A 149 25.74 7.53 -7.28
C VAL A 149 26.83 6.48 -7.03
N ALA A 150 27.88 6.46 -7.87
CA ALA A 150 28.93 5.43 -7.85
C ALA A 150 29.66 5.26 -6.50
N PRO A 151 30.03 6.33 -5.76
CA PRO A 151 30.65 6.17 -4.43
C PRO A 151 29.71 5.50 -3.42
N VAL A 152 28.42 5.89 -3.39
CA VAL A 152 27.42 5.33 -2.47
C VAL A 152 27.18 3.85 -2.74
N VAL A 153 27.12 3.45 -4.01
CA VAL A 153 26.94 2.05 -4.41
C VAL A 153 28.17 1.23 -4.01
N ARG A 154 29.40 1.71 -4.31
CA ARG A 154 30.64 1.00 -3.94
C ARG A 154 30.79 0.81 -2.45
N GLU A 155 30.48 1.83 -1.65
CA GLU A 155 30.53 1.75 -0.18
C GLU A 155 29.63 0.63 0.34
N ARG A 156 28.36 0.58 -0.11
CA ARG A 156 27.42 -0.45 0.33
C ARG A 156 27.81 -1.86 -0.13
N VAL A 157 28.28 -2.00 -1.38
CA VAL A 157 28.79 -3.28 -1.86
C VAL A 157 29.97 -3.77 -1.02
N ALA A 158 30.92 -2.87 -0.67
CA ALA A 158 32.05 -3.20 0.17
C ALA A 158 31.65 -3.63 1.60
N LEU A 159 30.53 -3.08 2.11
CA LEU A 159 29.97 -3.43 3.41
C LEU A 159 29.10 -4.70 3.36
N GLY A 160 28.86 -5.30 2.19
CA GLY A 160 27.95 -6.43 2.02
C GLY A 160 26.48 -6.10 2.29
N GLU A 161 26.11 -4.82 2.25
CA GLU A 161 24.74 -4.38 2.51
C GLU A 161 23.83 -4.65 1.31
N ARG A 162 22.57 -5.05 1.60
CA ARG A 162 21.54 -5.18 0.58
C ARG A 162 21.02 -3.80 0.16
N PHE A 163 20.64 -3.69 -1.10
CA PHE A 163 20.00 -2.50 -1.64
C PHE A 163 18.49 -2.61 -1.49
N ALA A 164 17.92 -1.83 -0.57
CA ALA A 164 16.49 -1.73 -0.42
C ALA A 164 15.86 -1.16 -1.71
N GLY A 165 14.78 -1.77 -2.20
CA GLY A 165 14.19 -1.42 -3.49
C GLY A 165 14.78 -2.17 -4.69
N PHE A 166 15.69 -3.14 -4.44
CA PHE A 166 16.29 -3.98 -5.48
C PHE A 166 16.16 -5.46 -5.14
N GLY A 167 16.10 -6.28 -6.20
CA GLY A 167 15.84 -7.70 -6.07
C GLY A 167 14.35 -8.02 -5.86
N HIS A 168 13.91 -9.14 -6.42
CA HIS A 168 12.55 -9.65 -6.27
C HIS A 168 12.53 -11.17 -6.43
N GLY A 169 11.74 -11.87 -5.58
CA GLY A 169 11.65 -13.33 -5.61
C GLY A 169 11.12 -13.89 -6.93
N VAL A 170 10.19 -13.19 -7.56
CA VAL A 170 9.55 -13.58 -8.82
C VAL A 170 10.20 -12.91 -10.03
N TYR A 171 10.44 -11.60 -9.98
CA TYR A 171 10.92 -10.80 -11.10
C TYR A 171 12.45 -10.66 -11.09
N ARG A 172 13.17 -11.71 -11.46
CA ARG A 172 14.64 -11.74 -11.42
C ARG A 172 15.34 -10.81 -12.41
N LYS A 173 14.64 -10.33 -13.45
CA LYS A 173 15.16 -9.41 -14.48
C LYS A 173 14.60 -7.99 -14.37
N GLY A 174 14.00 -7.65 -13.24
CA GLY A 174 13.36 -6.37 -12.97
C GLY A 174 11.83 -6.49 -12.87
N ASP A 175 11.27 -5.76 -11.93
CA ASP A 175 9.84 -5.71 -11.70
C ASP A 175 9.16 -4.84 -12.78
N PRO A 176 8.27 -5.40 -13.61
CA PRO A 176 7.61 -4.65 -14.69
C PRO A 176 6.79 -3.45 -14.16
N ARG A 177 6.31 -3.52 -12.92
CA ARG A 177 5.59 -2.43 -12.26
C ARG A 177 6.53 -1.26 -11.97
N ALA A 178 7.73 -1.55 -11.45
CA ALA A 178 8.76 -0.56 -11.21
C ALA A 178 9.22 0.11 -12.50
N ILE A 179 9.44 -0.67 -13.55
CA ILE A 179 9.85 -0.17 -14.87
C ILE A 179 8.79 0.78 -15.41
N SER A 180 7.52 0.38 -15.41
CA SER A 180 6.38 1.21 -15.87
C SER A 180 6.29 2.53 -15.11
N LEU A 181 6.43 2.52 -13.79
CA LEU A 181 6.36 3.74 -12.98
C LEU A 181 7.58 4.65 -13.20
N LEU A 182 8.80 4.10 -13.29
CA LEU A 182 10.01 4.87 -13.57
C LEU A 182 10.01 5.50 -14.97
N GLU A 183 9.45 4.82 -15.96
CA GLU A 183 9.24 5.38 -17.30
C GLU A 183 8.25 6.55 -17.28
N ALA A 184 7.13 6.42 -16.56
CA ALA A 184 6.16 7.51 -16.38
C ALA A 184 6.80 8.72 -15.68
N LEU A 185 7.58 8.48 -14.61
CA LEU A 185 8.34 9.51 -13.91
C LEU A 185 9.37 10.20 -14.83
N THR A 186 10.03 9.43 -15.68
CA THR A 186 11.00 9.98 -16.67
C THR A 186 10.28 10.90 -17.66
N ARG A 187 9.12 10.50 -18.17
CA ARG A 187 8.29 11.34 -19.08
C ARG A 187 7.80 12.61 -18.39
N ALA A 188 7.54 12.56 -17.10
CA ALA A 188 7.14 13.71 -16.28
C ALA A 188 8.33 14.58 -15.82
N GLY A 189 9.56 14.33 -16.31
CA GLY A 189 10.73 15.16 -16.02
C GLY A 189 11.44 14.87 -14.70
N ALA A 190 11.18 13.74 -14.06
CA ALA A 190 11.93 13.34 -12.87
C ALA A 190 13.43 13.19 -13.16
N PRO A 191 14.31 13.49 -12.18
CA PRO A 191 15.77 13.48 -12.43
C PRO A 191 16.27 12.11 -12.90
N ARG A 192 16.98 12.07 -14.03
CA ARG A 192 17.57 10.85 -14.61
C ARG A 192 18.49 10.09 -13.64
N LYS A 193 19.09 10.81 -12.70
CA LYS A 193 19.87 10.21 -11.60
C LYS A 193 19.09 9.07 -10.91
N PHE A 194 17.82 9.28 -10.62
CA PHE A 194 16.99 8.29 -9.91
C PHE A 194 16.25 7.35 -10.83
N THR A 195 15.78 7.85 -11.99
CA THR A 195 15.00 7.00 -12.90
C THR A 195 15.87 6.07 -13.73
N ARG A 196 17.18 6.32 -13.83
CA ARG A 196 18.07 5.57 -14.70
C ARG A 196 19.44 5.24 -14.11
N GLU A 197 20.24 6.25 -13.68
CA GLU A 197 21.64 6.04 -13.27
C GLU A 197 21.78 5.15 -12.04
N VAL A 198 20.95 5.34 -11.01
CA VAL A 198 20.97 4.49 -9.81
C VAL A 198 20.60 3.05 -10.14
N PRO A 199 19.49 2.77 -10.86
CA PRO A 199 19.14 1.42 -11.32
C PRO A 199 20.27 0.73 -12.09
N GLU A 200 20.84 1.41 -13.09
CA GLU A 200 21.90 0.87 -13.95
C GLU A 200 23.15 0.52 -13.11
N ARG A 201 23.59 1.43 -12.23
CA ARG A 201 24.79 1.23 -11.40
C ARG A 201 24.64 0.09 -10.39
N ILE A 202 23.48 -0.09 -9.83
CA ILE A 202 23.24 -1.21 -8.90
C ILE A 202 23.18 -2.53 -9.67
N ALA A 203 22.49 -2.56 -10.81
CA ALA A 203 22.43 -3.75 -11.64
C ALA A 203 23.83 -4.19 -12.13
N GLU A 204 24.69 -3.23 -12.54
CA GLU A 204 26.09 -3.49 -12.91
C GLU A 204 26.91 -4.05 -11.74
N ALA A 205 26.69 -3.53 -10.53
CA ALA A 205 27.51 -3.90 -9.35
C ALA A 205 27.07 -5.19 -8.66
N THR A 206 25.79 -5.54 -8.72
CA THR A 206 25.19 -6.62 -7.91
C THR A 206 24.43 -7.67 -8.71
N GLY A 207 24.03 -7.37 -9.95
CA GLY A 207 23.10 -8.17 -10.72
C GLY A 207 21.65 -8.09 -10.24
N GLU A 208 21.33 -7.23 -9.26
CA GLU A 208 19.98 -7.01 -8.77
C GLU A 208 19.29 -5.86 -9.53
N PHE A 209 18.02 -6.05 -9.84
CA PHE A 209 17.21 -5.10 -10.59
C PHE A 209 16.17 -4.44 -9.68
N VAL A 210 15.66 -3.27 -10.12
CA VAL A 210 14.65 -2.50 -9.39
C VAL A 210 13.38 -3.29 -9.14
N ASN A 211 12.78 -3.04 -7.97
CA ASN A 211 11.43 -3.43 -7.64
C ASN A 211 10.53 -2.20 -7.43
N ILE A 212 9.22 -2.42 -7.23
CA ILE A 212 8.24 -1.34 -7.13
C ILE A 212 8.50 -0.40 -5.94
N ASP A 213 9.13 -0.86 -4.87
CA ASP A 213 9.43 -0.04 -3.69
C ASP A 213 10.43 1.07 -4.03
N TYR A 214 11.44 0.78 -4.86
CA TYR A 214 12.35 1.80 -5.35
C TYR A 214 11.62 2.86 -6.18
N ALA A 215 10.76 2.42 -7.12
CA ALA A 215 10.02 3.33 -7.97
C ALA A 215 9.07 4.23 -7.16
N LEU A 216 8.44 3.67 -6.11
CA LEU A 216 7.60 4.42 -5.16
C LEU A 216 8.40 5.48 -4.40
N ALA A 217 9.59 5.13 -3.92
CA ALA A 217 10.47 6.09 -3.25
C ALA A 217 10.93 7.22 -4.20
N VAL A 218 11.19 6.91 -5.47
CA VAL A 218 11.48 7.93 -6.51
C VAL A 218 10.27 8.83 -6.76
N LEU A 219 9.06 8.27 -6.81
CA LEU A 219 7.82 9.04 -6.95
C LEU A 219 7.67 10.06 -5.82
N VAL A 220 7.76 9.60 -4.57
CA VAL A 220 7.63 10.45 -3.37
C VAL A 220 8.68 11.57 -3.38
N HIS A 221 9.92 11.24 -3.73
CA HIS A 221 10.99 12.22 -3.84
C HIS A 221 10.74 13.22 -4.99
N ALA A 222 10.37 12.77 -6.18
CA ALA A 222 10.14 13.62 -7.35
C ALA A 222 8.96 14.59 -7.16
N LEU A 223 7.91 14.14 -6.50
CA LEU A 223 6.73 14.96 -6.18
C LEU A 223 6.86 15.74 -4.86
N ARG A 224 7.99 15.62 -4.15
CA ARG A 224 8.25 16.28 -2.86
C ARG A 224 7.13 16.03 -1.83
N MET A 225 6.64 14.81 -1.79
CA MET A 225 5.57 14.41 -0.88
C MET A 225 6.07 14.39 0.58
N PRO A 226 5.17 14.48 1.58
CA PRO A 226 5.54 14.39 3.00
C PRO A 226 6.28 13.09 3.34
N ALA A 227 7.11 13.13 4.37
CA ALA A 227 7.77 11.91 4.88
C ALA A 227 6.75 10.85 5.31
N GLY A 228 7.00 9.60 4.95
CA GLY A 228 6.10 8.47 5.21
C GLY A 228 5.00 8.28 4.17
N SER A 229 4.96 9.11 3.11
CA SER A 229 3.99 8.95 2.02
C SER A 229 4.14 7.63 1.28
N GLU A 230 5.34 7.04 1.24
CA GLU A 230 5.58 5.73 0.64
C GLU A 230 4.72 4.64 1.29
N LEU A 231 4.79 4.57 2.61
CA LEU A 231 4.01 3.62 3.39
C LEU A 231 2.50 3.89 3.28
N ALA A 232 2.11 5.15 3.27
CA ALA A 232 0.71 5.53 3.15
C ALA A 232 0.14 5.19 1.77
N LEU A 233 0.84 5.50 0.67
CA LEU A 233 0.43 5.13 -0.69
C LEU A 233 0.33 3.61 -0.84
N PHE A 234 1.30 2.89 -0.31
CA PHE A 234 1.26 1.43 -0.27
C PHE A 234 0.04 0.93 0.48
N ALA A 235 -0.23 1.41 1.69
CA ALA A 235 -1.36 0.97 2.49
C ALA A 235 -2.71 1.30 1.82
N MET A 236 -2.84 2.47 1.20
CA MET A 236 -4.02 2.85 0.42
C MET A 236 -4.28 1.83 -0.70
N ALA A 237 -3.29 1.57 -1.51
CA ALA A 237 -3.42 0.68 -2.66
C ALA A 237 -3.62 -0.78 -2.23
N ARG A 238 -2.79 -1.29 -1.30
CA ARG A 238 -2.82 -2.69 -0.86
C ARG A 238 -4.10 -3.05 -0.10
N SER A 239 -4.76 -2.08 0.51
CA SER A 239 -6.06 -2.31 1.16
C SER A 239 -7.11 -2.86 0.20
N VAL A 240 -7.06 -2.53 -1.08
CA VAL A 240 -7.91 -3.13 -2.13
C VAL A 240 -7.71 -4.64 -2.19
N GLY A 241 -6.46 -5.10 -2.30
CA GLY A 241 -6.14 -6.53 -2.32
C GLY A 241 -6.45 -7.24 -0.99
N TRP A 242 -6.25 -6.59 0.16
CA TRP A 242 -6.62 -7.18 1.45
C TRP A 242 -8.13 -7.36 1.61
N ILE A 243 -8.94 -6.42 1.11
CA ILE A 243 -10.41 -6.53 1.10
C ILE A 243 -10.84 -7.67 0.16
N ALA A 244 -10.19 -7.83 -1.01
CA ALA A 244 -10.42 -8.96 -1.93
C ALA A 244 -10.18 -10.29 -1.22
N HIS A 245 -9.00 -10.49 -0.62
CA HIS A 245 -8.67 -11.72 0.12
C HIS A 245 -9.59 -11.99 1.30
N ALA A 246 -9.98 -10.95 2.06
CA ALA A 246 -10.94 -11.10 3.14
C ALA A 246 -12.32 -11.55 2.60
N SER A 247 -12.74 -11.01 1.45
CA SER A 247 -14.02 -11.38 0.81
C SER A 247 -14.00 -12.82 0.31
N GLU A 248 -12.92 -13.26 -0.34
CA GLU A 248 -12.71 -14.66 -0.76
C GLU A 248 -12.74 -15.61 0.45
N GLN A 249 -12.05 -15.26 1.54
CA GLN A 249 -12.02 -16.07 2.76
C GLN A 249 -13.41 -16.22 3.39
N LEU A 250 -14.19 -15.14 3.41
CA LEU A 250 -15.57 -15.16 3.91
C LEU A 250 -16.49 -16.02 3.04
N GLN A 251 -16.29 -16.02 1.70
CA GLN A 251 -17.03 -16.87 0.77
C GLN A 251 -16.71 -18.35 0.97
N LEU A 252 -15.44 -18.70 1.22
CA LEU A 252 -15.03 -20.07 1.48
C LEU A 252 -15.66 -20.65 2.77
N GLY A 253 -16.10 -19.81 3.69
CA GLY A 253 -16.75 -20.23 4.94
C GLY A 253 -15.87 -21.08 5.85
N LYS A 254 -14.58 -21.19 5.58
CA LYS A 254 -13.62 -21.98 6.35
C LYS A 254 -12.86 -21.09 7.32
N LEU A 255 -12.82 -21.51 8.59
CA LEU A 255 -12.01 -20.82 9.59
C LEU A 255 -10.52 -20.98 9.26
N ILE A 256 -9.76 -19.86 9.20
CA ILE A 256 -8.30 -19.89 9.12
C ILE A 256 -7.78 -20.33 10.48
N ARG A 257 -7.59 -21.63 10.63
CA ARG A 257 -7.00 -22.22 11.84
C ARG A 257 -5.84 -23.12 11.45
N PRO A 258 -4.62 -22.87 11.94
CA PRO A 258 -3.52 -23.81 11.79
C PRO A 258 -3.94 -25.17 12.37
N ARG A 259 -3.87 -26.22 11.56
CA ARG A 259 -4.04 -27.59 12.05
C ARG A 259 -2.70 -28.09 12.54
N ALA A 260 -2.45 -27.95 13.85
CA ALA A 260 -1.28 -28.54 14.48
C ALA A 260 -1.63 -29.97 14.98
N ARG A 261 -0.76 -30.92 14.67
CA ARG A 261 -0.78 -32.24 15.30
C ARG A 261 0.22 -32.20 16.46
N TYR A 262 -0.26 -32.40 17.67
CA TYR A 262 0.64 -32.54 18.82
C TYR A 262 1.49 -33.80 18.65
N VAL A 263 2.80 -33.64 18.68
CA VAL A 263 3.79 -34.75 18.53
C VAL A 263 4.65 -34.93 19.81
N GLY A 264 4.32 -34.21 20.87
CA GLY A 264 4.98 -34.34 22.18
C GLY A 264 4.48 -35.55 23.01
N PRO A 265 5.04 -35.75 24.19
CA PRO A 265 4.57 -36.78 25.14
C PRO A 265 3.08 -36.60 25.45
N ALA A 266 2.33 -37.71 25.58
CA ALA A 266 0.95 -37.63 26.00
C ALA A 266 0.82 -36.91 27.36
N PRO A 267 -0.20 -36.05 27.58
CA PRO A 267 -0.42 -35.43 28.88
C PRO A 267 -0.48 -36.52 29.96
N GLY A 268 0.48 -36.47 30.87
CA GLY A 268 0.46 -37.40 31.99
C GLY A 268 -0.86 -37.28 32.77
N ARG A 269 -1.55 -38.37 33.01
CA ARG A 269 -2.61 -38.38 34.01
C ARG A 269 -1.96 -37.90 35.33
N ALA A 270 -2.41 -36.77 35.86
CA ALA A 270 -2.03 -36.35 37.18
C ALA A 270 -2.25 -37.53 38.10
N GLY A 271 -1.17 -38.04 38.71
CA GLY A 271 -1.20 -39.21 39.52
C GLY A 271 -2.27 -39.07 40.62
N ALA A 272 -3.14 -40.04 40.69
CA ALA A 272 -3.93 -40.23 41.89
C ALA A 272 -2.94 -40.42 43.05
N THR A 273 -2.80 -39.42 43.87
CA THR A 273 -2.12 -39.56 45.18
C THR A 273 -2.97 -40.52 46.00
N ASN A 274 -2.52 -41.78 46.09
CA ASN A 274 -2.98 -42.69 47.14
C ASN A 274 -2.61 -42.07 48.48
N SER A 275 -3.60 -41.54 49.18
CA SER A 275 -3.51 -41.30 50.61
C SER A 275 -3.63 -42.65 51.32
N LEU A 276 -2.55 -43.09 51.95
CA LEU A 276 -2.55 -43.99 53.07
C LEU A 276 -2.60 -43.18 54.37
#